data_c89f9abf8fed563f08cbdcf7d9d0b648
#
_entry.id   c89f9abf8fed563f08cbdcf7d9d0b648
#
_cell.length_a   1.000
_cell.length_b   1.000
_cell.length_c   1.000
_cell.angle_alpha   90.00
_cell.angle_beta   90.00
_cell.angle_gamma   90.00
#
_symmetry.space_group_name_H-M   'P 1'
#
loop_
_entity.id
_entity.type
_entity.pdbx_description
1 polymer ?
#
loop_
_entity_poly.entity_id
_entity_poly.type
_entity_poly.pdbx_seq_one_letter_code
_entity_poly.pdbx_strand_id
1 'polypeptide(L)'
;MANHMMENEYLRVTVADAGAELISVWDKALNQERIWTGEPSVWNRHAPILFPFVGKVKDGKYRIGEAEYAMKTQHGFARDKVFTCVEAADASVTHILTATDDTRAVYPFEFRLTVCHRLEGKQLHIGWTIENLGENSMYFAIGGHPGFMMPAGESKESCLIAFPGKDALTYLSANAAGYILPDRKTLTPRDGLAAWQADIPDTWIFEDHQVQTVGIARPDGAPFVTMHCEAFPMLAVWANPQGPFICLEPWVGRADDEGFTGTVDQKKDMQCLSAGAKQEIAYSIEFH
;
A
#
# COMPACT_ATOMS: atom_id res chain seq x y z
N MET A 1 13.52 2.78 18.66
CA MET A 1 13.17 2.72 17.23
C MET A 1 13.86 3.90 16.59
N ALA A 2 14.64 3.64 15.56
CA ALA A 2 15.36 4.70 14.84
C ALA A 2 14.59 5.10 13.57
N ASN A 3 14.98 6.24 13.04
CA ASN A 3 14.59 6.70 11.72
C ASN A 3 15.86 6.80 10.88
N HIS A 4 15.77 6.36 9.64
CA HIS A 4 16.88 6.36 8.69
C HIS A 4 16.58 7.34 7.56
N MET A 5 17.56 8.10 7.16
CA MET A 5 17.39 9.17 6.18
C MET A 5 18.22 8.88 4.92
N MET A 6 17.60 9.04 3.77
CA MET A 6 18.23 9.12 2.46
C MET A 6 18.07 10.54 1.92
N GLU A 7 19.06 11.06 1.23
CA GLU A 7 19.00 12.44 0.73
C GLU A 7 19.80 12.60 -0.55
N ASN A 8 19.23 13.34 -1.50
CA ASN A 8 19.93 13.80 -2.70
C ASN A 8 19.65 15.29 -2.95
N GLU A 9 19.98 15.80 -4.12
CA GLU A 9 19.75 17.22 -4.47
C GLU A 9 18.27 17.61 -4.51
N TYR A 10 17.35 16.65 -4.73
CA TYR A 10 15.92 16.91 -4.91
C TYR A 10 15.11 16.64 -3.65
N LEU A 11 15.35 15.50 -3.03
CA LEU A 11 14.49 14.96 -1.97
C LEU A 11 15.30 14.59 -0.72
N ARG A 12 14.63 14.71 0.43
CA ARG A 12 15.02 14.07 1.69
C ARG A 12 13.94 13.09 2.09
N VAL A 13 14.29 11.83 2.25
CA VAL A 13 13.38 10.72 2.52
C VAL A 13 13.70 10.12 3.89
N THR A 14 12.68 9.89 4.72
CA THR A 14 12.86 9.26 6.03
C THR A 14 12.02 8.01 6.14
N VAL A 15 12.64 6.91 6.57
CA VAL A 15 12.02 5.61 6.82
C VAL A 15 12.22 5.23 8.27
N ALA A 16 11.16 4.78 8.94
CA ALA A 16 11.19 4.37 10.35
C ALA A 16 11.42 2.86 10.50
N ASP A 17 12.09 2.42 11.59
CA ASP A 17 12.13 1.00 11.98
C ASP A 17 10.73 0.45 12.27
N ALA A 18 9.83 1.30 12.80
CA ALA A 18 8.44 0.94 13.03
C ALA A 18 7.72 0.74 11.69
N GLY A 19 7.32 -0.50 11.41
CA GLY A 19 6.63 -0.87 10.17
C GLY A 19 7.49 -0.84 8.91
N ALA A 20 8.80 -0.54 8.99
CA ALA A 20 9.64 -0.11 7.87
C ALA A 20 8.92 0.99 7.05
N GLU A 21 8.20 1.85 7.75
CA GLU A 21 7.26 2.80 7.16
C GLU A 21 7.99 4.02 6.59
N LEU A 22 7.68 4.39 5.36
CA LEU A 22 8.04 5.68 4.78
C LEU A 22 7.25 6.77 5.50
N ILE A 23 7.94 7.64 6.26
CA ILE A 23 7.27 8.63 7.12
C ILE A 23 7.43 10.08 6.65
N SER A 24 8.34 10.35 5.69
CA SER A 24 8.53 11.69 5.15
C SER A 24 9.20 11.61 3.78
N VAL A 25 8.76 12.46 2.87
CA VAL A 25 9.43 12.81 1.63
C VAL A 25 9.39 14.32 1.50
N TRP A 26 10.45 14.98 1.91
CA TRP A 26 10.59 16.43 1.80
C TRP A 26 11.12 16.82 0.42
N ASP A 27 10.33 17.56 -0.34
CA ASP A 27 10.71 18.14 -1.63
C ASP A 27 11.44 19.47 -1.40
N LYS A 28 12.73 19.49 -1.75
CA LYS A 28 13.58 20.65 -1.50
C LYS A 28 13.25 21.85 -2.39
N ALA A 29 12.81 21.59 -3.63
CA ALA A 29 12.49 22.65 -4.57
C ALA A 29 11.15 23.32 -4.23
N LEU A 30 10.17 22.52 -3.84
CA LEU A 30 8.85 23.02 -3.43
C LEU A 30 8.81 23.46 -1.96
N ASN A 31 9.84 23.12 -1.16
CA ASN A 31 9.89 23.32 0.29
C ASN A 31 8.63 22.77 0.97
N GLN A 32 8.24 21.54 0.60
CA GLN A 32 6.97 20.91 0.99
C GLN A 32 7.14 19.44 1.35
N GLU A 33 6.39 18.99 2.37
CA GLU A 33 6.22 17.57 2.67
C GLU A 33 5.26 16.94 1.64
N ARG A 34 5.66 15.80 1.06
CA ARG A 34 4.92 15.10 0.00
C ARG A 34 4.10 13.92 0.53
N ILE A 35 4.45 13.41 1.71
CA ILE A 35 3.75 12.31 2.39
C ILE A 35 2.94 12.87 3.55
N TRP A 36 1.78 12.29 3.82
CA TRP A 36 0.95 12.63 4.97
C TRP A 36 1.73 12.52 6.28
N THR A 37 1.56 13.48 7.15
CA THR A 37 2.38 13.65 8.36
C THR A 37 2.00 12.75 9.54
N GLY A 38 0.98 11.90 9.38
CA GLY A 38 0.57 10.95 10.41
C GLY A 38 -0.16 11.58 11.61
N GLU A 39 -0.86 12.72 11.43
CA GLU A 39 -1.59 13.39 12.50
C GLU A 39 -2.60 12.44 13.17
N PRO A 40 -2.42 12.07 14.46
CA PRO A 40 -3.21 11.03 15.12
C PRO A 40 -4.72 11.29 15.18
N SER A 41 -5.13 12.57 15.18
CA SER A 41 -6.54 12.95 15.19
C SER A 41 -7.26 12.70 13.88
N VAL A 42 -6.50 12.46 12.78
CA VAL A 42 -7.01 12.20 11.43
C VAL A 42 -6.69 10.77 11.01
N TRP A 43 -5.41 10.45 10.86
CA TRP A 43 -4.91 9.13 10.51
C TRP A 43 -3.45 9.00 10.97
N ASN A 44 -3.19 8.13 11.94
CA ASN A 44 -1.90 7.99 12.63
C ASN A 44 -0.90 7.08 11.87
N ARG A 45 -0.94 7.06 10.54
CA ARG A 45 -0.02 6.37 9.63
C ARG A 45 0.42 7.34 8.55
N HIS A 46 1.46 6.95 7.78
CA HIS A 46 2.01 7.73 6.68
C HIS A 46 1.94 6.94 5.36
N ALA A 47 2.62 5.79 5.32
CA ALA A 47 2.70 4.89 4.18
C ALA A 47 2.88 3.43 4.64
N PRO A 48 1.94 2.86 5.40
CA PRO A 48 2.12 1.55 6.01
C PRO A 48 2.22 0.43 4.98
N ILE A 49 3.00 -0.60 5.33
CA ILE A 49 3.11 -1.85 4.57
C ILE A 49 2.03 -2.81 5.08
N LEU A 50 1.26 -3.35 4.16
CA LEU A 50 0.16 -4.26 4.41
C LEU A 50 0.65 -5.69 4.21
N PHE A 51 0.81 -6.45 5.31
CA PHE A 51 1.28 -7.84 5.27
C PHE A 51 0.92 -8.56 6.59
N PRO A 52 0.54 -9.84 6.59
CA PRO A 52 0.38 -10.75 5.45
C PRO A 52 -1.02 -10.73 4.81
N PHE A 53 -1.84 -9.76 5.15
CA PHE A 53 -3.17 -9.55 4.55
C PHE A 53 -3.35 -8.09 4.16
N VAL A 54 -4.07 -7.86 3.07
CA VAL A 54 -4.54 -6.55 2.64
C VAL A 54 -6.02 -6.41 3.00
N GLY A 55 -6.40 -5.28 3.60
CA GLY A 55 -7.76 -5.04 4.05
C GLY A 55 -8.17 -5.91 5.25
N LYS A 56 -9.46 -6.11 5.41
CA LYS A 56 -10.02 -6.92 6.50
C LYS A 56 -10.18 -8.38 6.10
N VAL A 57 -9.91 -9.23 7.06
CA VAL A 57 -10.25 -10.66 7.04
C VAL A 57 -11.64 -10.83 7.65
N LYS A 58 -12.49 -11.62 7.00
CA LYS A 58 -13.88 -11.85 7.41
C LYS A 58 -13.96 -12.32 8.88
N ASP A 59 -14.76 -11.62 9.67
CA ASP A 59 -14.96 -11.85 11.10
C ASP A 59 -13.65 -11.88 11.95
N GLY A 60 -12.55 -11.31 11.40
CA GLY A 60 -11.23 -11.29 12.03
C GLY A 60 -10.57 -12.66 12.14
N LYS A 61 -10.94 -13.62 11.27
CA LYS A 61 -10.46 -15.00 11.28
C LYS A 61 -10.26 -15.53 9.86
N TYR A 62 -9.30 -16.42 9.70
CA TYR A 62 -9.08 -17.13 8.45
C TYR A 62 -8.71 -18.59 8.70
N ARG A 63 -8.85 -19.43 7.68
CA ARG A 63 -8.59 -20.86 7.78
C ARG A 63 -7.49 -21.31 6.85
N ILE A 64 -6.65 -22.21 7.37
CA ILE A 64 -5.69 -23.01 6.61
C ILE A 64 -6.12 -24.45 6.74
N GLY A 65 -6.72 -25.02 5.69
CA GLY A 65 -7.42 -26.29 5.81
C GLY A 65 -8.55 -26.21 6.87
N GLU A 66 -8.48 -27.07 7.87
CA GLU A 66 -9.47 -27.08 8.99
C GLU A 66 -9.05 -26.19 10.17
N ALA A 67 -7.81 -25.73 10.23
CA ALA A 67 -7.32 -24.90 11.33
C ALA A 67 -7.74 -23.44 11.16
N GLU A 68 -8.22 -22.82 12.23
CA GLU A 68 -8.64 -21.40 12.27
C GLU A 68 -7.62 -20.56 13.02
N TYR A 69 -7.32 -19.38 12.46
CA TYR A 69 -6.38 -18.40 13.02
C TYR A 69 -7.04 -17.03 13.12
N ALA A 70 -6.72 -16.29 14.17
CA ALA A 70 -7.20 -14.92 14.35
C ALA A 70 -6.34 -13.92 13.57
N MET A 71 -7.00 -13.00 12.82
CA MET A 71 -6.38 -11.82 12.24
C MET A 71 -7.33 -10.64 12.46
N LYS A 72 -7.35 -10.15 13.68
CA LYS A 72 -8.28 -9.10 14.12
C LYS A 72 -7.95 -7.71 13.56
N THR A 73 -6.70 -7.49 13.22
CA THR A 73 -6.23 -6.22 12.66
C THR A 73 -6.48 -6.16 11.16
N GLN A 74 -6.97 -5.02 10.68
CA GLN A 74 -6.99 -4.73 9.25
C GLN A 74 -5.56 -4.58 8.74
N HIS A 75 -5.29 -5.06 7.51
CA HIS A 75 -3.99 -4.98 6.83
C HIS A 75 -2.87 -5.82 7.47
N GLY A 76 -3.22 -6.87 8.20
CA GLY A 76 -2.22 -7.73 8.85
C GLY A 76 -1.48 -7.03 9.99
N PHE A 77 -0.25 -7.45 10.26
CA PHE A 77 0.50 -7.01 11.43
C PHE A 77 1.82 -6.28 11.11
N ALA A 78 2.34 -6.33 9.88
CA ALA A 78 3.69 -5.82 9.59
C ALA A 78 3.85 -4.34 9.97
N ARG A 79 2.85 -3.52 9.69
CA ARG A 79 2.82 -2.09 10.04
C ARG A 79 2.89 -1.78 11.54
N ASP A 80 2.62 -2.80 12.39
CA ASP A 80 2.62 -2.69 13.85
C ASP A 80 3.87 -3.32 14.48
N LYS A 81 4.80 -3.84 13.65
CA LYS A 81 6.04 -4.48 14.11
C LYS A 81 7.24 -3.56 13.92
N VAL A 82 8.26 -3.80 14.73
CA VAL A 82 9.56 -3.15 14.55
C VAL A 82 10.41 -4.02 13.65
N PHE A 83 10.88 -3.45 12.57
CA PHE A 83 11.81 -4.09 11.65
C PHE A 83 13.25 -3.82 12.08
N THR A 84 14.13 -4.73 11.73
CA THR A 84 15.57 -4.53 11.89
C THR A 84 16.12 -3.87 10.65
N CYS A 85 16.72 -2.68 10.78
CA CYS A 85 17.48 -2.07 9.71
C CYS A 85 18.79 -2.85 9.54
N VAL A 86 19.03 -3.36 8.34
CA VAL A 86 20.23 -4.14 7.99
C VAL A 86 21.18 -3.37 7.08
N GLU A 87 20.70 -2.34 6.43
CA GLU A 87 21.49 -1.44 5.61
C GLU A 87 20.88 -0.05 5.65
N ALA A 88 21.74 0.96 5.85
CA ALA A 88 21.39 2.37 5.72
C ALA A 88 22.55 3.10 5.03
N ALA A 89 22.30 3.54 3.80
CA ALA A 89 23.22 4.27 2.96
C ALA A 89 22.57 5.59 2.50
N ASP A 90 23.33 6.46 1.86
CA ASP A 90 22.86 7.78 1.41
C ASP A 90 21.65 7.72 0.48
N ALA A 91 21.53 6.63 -0.31
CA ALA A 91 20.48 6.45 -1.31
C ALA A 91 19.61 5.19 -1.10
N SER A 92 19.85 4.39 -0.06
CA SER A 92 19.07 3.17 0.20
C SER A 92 18.98 2.84 1.68
N VAL A 93 17.82 2.31 2.07
CA VAL A 93 17.58 1.76 3.42
C VAL A 93 16.88 0.43 3.26
N THR A 94 17.43 -0.61 3.92
CA THR A 94 16.87 -1.96 3.89
C THR A 94 16.52 -2.44 5.28
N HIS A 95 15.28 -2.89 5.44
CA HIS A 95 14.75 -3.43 6.69
C HIS A 95 14.31 -4.88 6.52
N ILE A 96 14.36 -5.65 7.62
CA ILE A 96 13.91 -7.05 7.66
C ILE A 96 12.95 -7.26 8.83
N LEU A 97 11.86 -8.00 8.56
CA LEU A 97 10.99 -8.60 9.56
C LEU A 97 11.01 -10.13 9.38
N THR A 98 11.20 -10.86 10.45
CA THR A 98 11.12 -12.34 10.47
C THR A 98 10.02 -12.81 11.41
N ALA A 99 9.62 -14.08 11.26
CA ALA A 99 8.66 -14.71 12.16
C ALA A 99 9.14 -14.68 13.61
N THR A 100 8.22 -14.42 14.53
CA THR A 100 8.39 -14.45 15.98
C THR A 100 7.29 -15.32 16.59
N ASP A 101 7.37 -15.66 17.86
CA ASP A 101 6.30 -16.43 18.52
C ASP A 101 4.95 -15.70 18.46
N ASP A 102 4.94 -14.38 18.61
CA ASP A 102 3.73 -13.55 18.48
C ASP A 102 3.14 -13.61 17.07
N THR A 103 3.97 -13.58 16.02
CA THR A 103 3.47 -13.68 14.65
C THR A 103 3.00 -15.08 14.33
N ARG A 104 3.69 -16.14 14.80
CA ARG A 104 3.29 -17.54 14.61
C ARG A 104 1.92 -17.84 15.23
N ALA A 105 1.61 -17.21 16.36
CA ALA A 105 0.32 -17.38 17.03
C ALA A 105 -0.88 -16.96 16.14
N VAL A 106 -0.70 -16.01 15.22
CA VAL A 106 -1.74 -15.49 14.33
C VAL A 106 -1.48 -15.77 12.85
N TYR A 107 -0.26 -16.17 12.48
CA TYR A 107 0.18 -16.47 11.11
C TYR A 107 1.27 -17.53 11.19
N PRO A 108 0.91 -18.82 11.09
CA PRO A 108 1.79 -19.96 11.47
C PRO A 108 2.80 -20.33 10.37
N PHE A 109 3.50 -19.33 9.86
CA PHE A 109 4.52 -19.50 8.83
C PHE A 109 5.85 -18.91 9.26
N GLU A 110 6.94 -19.59 8.86
CA GLU A 110 8.29 -19.07 8.95
C GLU A 110 8.57 -18.21 7.73
N PHE A 111 8.65 -16.91 7.93
CA PHE A 111 8.84 -15.96 6.84
C PHE A 111 9.98 -14.99 7.11
N ARG A 112 10.51 -14.42 6.03
CA ARG A 112 11.27 -13.17 6.03
C ARG A 112 10.63 -12.21 5.05
N LEU A 113 10.34 -11.02 5.53
CA LEU A 113 9.94 -9.87 4.70
C LEU A 113 11.09 -8.87 4.71
N THR A 114 11.72 -8.68 3.56
CA THR A 114 12.72 -7.64 3.33
C THR A 114 12.07 -6.47 2.63
N VAL A 115 12.32 -5.26 3.10
CA VAL A 115 11.81 -4.01 2.54
C VAL A 115 13.00 -3.13 2.19
N CYS A 116 13.13 -2.79 0.92
CA CYS A 116 14.17 -1.89 0.42
C CYS A 116 13.53 -0.59 -0.10
N HIS A 117 13.99 0.53 0.42
CA HIS A 117 13.71 1.86 -0.14
C HIS A 117 14.98 2.36 -0.83
N ARG A 118 14.87 2.81 -2.07
CA ARG A 118 16.00 3.36 -2.84
C ARG A 118 15.60 4.65 -3.52
N LEU A 119 16.38 5.70 -3.28
CA LEU A 119 16.18 7.04 -3.84
C LEU A 119 17.06 7.23 -5.07
N GLU A 120 16.47 7.62 -6.20
CA GLU A 120 17.15 7.91 -7.45
C GLU A 120 16.55 9.13 -8.14
N GLY A 121 17.28 10.25 -8.18
CA GLY A 121 16.74 11.51 -8.68
C GLY A 121 15.47 11.92 -7.90
N LYS A 122 14.36 12.11 -8.61
CA LYS A 122 13.05 12.38 -8.02
C LYS A 122 12.18 11.14 -7.84
N GLN A 123 12.76 9.95 -8.00
CA GLN A 123 12.04 8.69 -7.84
C GLN A 123 12.43 7.96 -6.56
N LEU A 124 11.44 7.45 -5.85
CA LEU A 124 11.59 6.54 -4.73
C LEU A 124 11.10 5.16 -5.15
N HIS A 125 11.99 4.18 -5.14
CA HIS A 125 11.69 2.78 -5.40
C HIS A 125 11.46 2.06 -4.09
N ILE A 126 10.35 1.32 -3.99
CA ILE A 126 10.02 0.47 -2.86
C ILE A 126 9.94 -0.97 -3.35
N GLY A 127 10.83 -1.80 -2.86
CA GLY A 127 10.89 -3.23 -3.19
C GLY A 127 10.68 -4.11 -1.98
N TRP A 128 9.96 -5.20 -2.16
CA TRP A 128 9.72 -6.22 -1.16
C TRP A 128 10.23 -7.56 -1.66
N THR A 129 10.94 -8.29 -0.78
CA THR A 129 11.25 -9.70 -0.97
C THR A 129 10.57 -10.48 0.15
N ILE A 130 9.68 -11.37 -0.21
CA ILE A 130 8.96 -12.26 0.69
C ILE A 130 9.56 -13.66 0.53
N GLU A 131 10.07 -14.23 1.62
CA GLU A 131 10.68 -15.56 1.62
C GLU A 131 9.89 -16.48 2.54
N ASN A 132 9.58 -17.68 2.05
CA ASN A 132 9.07 -18.77 2.86
C ASN A 132 10.25 -19.59 3.41
N LEU A 133 10.54 -19.45 4.70
CA LEU A 133 11.62 -20.17 5.38
C LEU A 133 11.15 -21.47 6.04
N GLY A 134 9.85 -21.79 5.92
CA GLY A 134 9.25 -23.01 6.46
C GLY A 134 9.29 -24.19 5.49
N GLU A 135 8.73 -25.31 5.93
CA GLU A 135 8.69 -26.57 5.18
C GLU A 135 7.39 -26.76 4.38
N ASN A 136 6.37 -25.94 4.63
CA ASN A 136 5.07 -26.01 3.98
C ASN A 136 4.81 -24.76 3.12
N SER A 137 3.84 -24.84 2.22
CA SER A 137 3.39 -23.68 1.45
C SER A 137 2.89 -22.56 2.36
N MET A 138 3.33 -21.34 2.11
CA MET A 138 2.95 -20.12 2.82
C MET A 138 2.03 -19.26 1.95
N TYR A 139 0.96 -18.74 2.55
CA TYR A 139 -0.01 -17.89 1.86
C TYR A 139 0.09 -16.45 2.37
N PHE A 140 0.17 -15.48 1.47
CA PHE A 140 0.24 -14.08 1.84
C PHE A 140 -0.42 -13.15 0.82
N ALA A 141 -0.81 -11.97 1.29
CA ALA A 141 -1.09 -10.79 0.51
C ALA A 141 -0.14 -9.68 0.95
N ILE A 142 0.16 -8.72 0.07
CA ILE A 142 1.03 -7.59 0.37
C ILE A 142 0.56 -6.34 -0.36
N GLY A 143 0.75 -5.17 0.26
CA GLY A 143 0.45 -3.90 -0.38
C GLY A 143 1.13 -2.72 0.29
N GLY A 144 1.18 -1.61 -0.43
CA GLY A 144 1.57 -0.30 0.09
C GLY A 144 0.34 0.59 0.29
N HIS A 145 0.44 1.52 1.23
CA HIS A 145 -0.66 2.44 1.51
C HIS A 145 -0.16 3.89 1.73
N PRO A 146 0.69 4.42 0.81
CA PRO A 146 1.23 5.77 0.97
C PRO A 146 0.12 6.82 0.83
N GLY A 147 0.02 7.71 1.83
CA GLY A 147 -0.81 8.91 1.79
C GLY A 147 0.00 10.09 1.26
N PHE A 148 -0.45 10.68 0.16
CA PHE A 148 0.22 11.82 -0.47
C PHE A 148 -0.46 13.13 -0.07
N MET A 149 0.33 14.08 0.42
CA MET A 149 -0.14 15.44 0.64
C MET A 149 -0.54 16.09 -0.68
N MET A 150 -1.52 16.98 -0.63
CA MET A 150 -1.90 17.76 -1.81
C MET A 150 -0.88 18.87 -2.10
N PRO A 151 -0.80 19.37 -3.36
CA PRO A 151 -0.01 20.55 -3.68
C PRO A 151 -0.36 21.71 -2.76
N ALA A 152 0.62 22.54 -2.41
CA ALA A 152 0.41 23.68 -1.53
C ALA A 152 -0.70 24.61 -2.09
N GLY A 153 -1.69 24.92 -1.25
CA GLY A 153 -2.84 25.74 -1.61
C GLY A 153 -3.99 24.99 -2.28
N GLU A 154 -3.82 23.68 -2.58
CA GLU A 154 -4.84 22.84 -3.19
C GLU A 154 -5.52 21.93 -2.16
N SER A 155 -6.77 21.58 -2.43
CA SER A 155 -7.50 20.54 -1.70
C SER A 155 -7.55 19.25 -2.51
N LYS A 156 -7.90 18.14 -1.87
CA LYS A 156 -8.08 16.85 -2.58
C LYS A 156 -9.25 16.91 -3.59
N GLU A 157 -10.23 17.76 -3.35
CA GLU A 157 -11.38 17.96 -4.25
C GLU A 157 -11.02 18.80 -5.48
N SER A 158 -9.99 19.66 -5.40
CA SER A 158 -9.49 20.42 -6.55
C SER A 158 -8.50 19.62 -7.40
N CYS A 159 -7.82 18.63 -6.81
CA CYS A 159 -6.87 17.78 -7.50
C CYS A 159 -7.56 16.67 -8.31
N LEU A 160 -6.83 16.12 -9.26
CA LEU A 160 -7.31 15.06 -10.15
C LEU A 160 -6.50 13.77 -9.92
N ILE A 161 -7.18 12.62 -10.05
CA ILE A 161 -6.49 11.33 -10.10
C ILE A 161 -6.20 11.02 -11.56
N ALA A 162 -4.93 10.82 -11.88
CA ALA A 162 -4.47 10.53 -13.23
C ALA A 162 -4.40 9.01 -13.46
N PHE A 163 -5.01 8.56 -14.53
CA PHE A 163 -4.97 7.19 -15.05
C PHE A 163 -4.49 7.23 -16.50
N PRO A 164 -3.20 7.36 -16.77
CA PRO A 164 -2.66 7.56 -18.12
C PRO A 164 -3.14 6.49 -19.10
N GLY A 165 -3.69 6.92 -20.24
CA GLY A 165 -4.18 6.02 -21.30
C GLY A 165 -5.43 5.24 -20.98
N LYS A 166 -6.21 5.62 -19.96
CA LYS A 166 -7.48 4.96 -19.59
C LYS A 166 -8.66 5.86 -19.87
N ASP A 167 -9.62 5.34 -20.65
CA ASP A 167 -10.89 6.01 -20.97
C ASP A 167 -12.05 5.47 -20.14
N ALA A 168 -11.92 4.22 -19.65
CA ALA A 168 -12.88 3.58 -18.75
C ALA A 168 -12.18 2.59 -17.83
N LEU A 169 -12.62 2.54 -16.58
CA LEU A 169 -12.15 1.64 -15.53
C LEU A 169 -13.36 1.10 -14.77
N THR A 170 -13.27 -0.13 -14.27
CA THR A 170 -14.26 -0.68 -13.35
C THR A 170 -13.67 -0.81 -11.96
N TYR A 171 -14.41 -0.41 -10.94
CA TYR A 171 -13.97 -0.49 -9.56
C TYR A 171 -15.02 -1.11 -8.65
N LEU A 172 -14.53 -1.67 -7.55
CA LEU A 172 -15.31 -2.13 -6.42
C LEU A 172 -15.22 -1.11 -5.27
N SER A 173 -16.15 -1.22 -4.33
CA SER A 173 -16.13 -0.45 -3.08
C SER A 173 -16.17 -1.43 -1.90
N ALA A 174 -15.79 -0.96 -0.72
CA ALA A 174 -16.00 -1.67 0.53
C ALA A 174 -17.25 -1.14 1.25
N ASN A 175 -17.89 -1.98 2.07
CA ASN A 175 -18.92 -1.53 2.99
C ASN A 175 -18.30 -0.87 4.24
N ALA A 176 -19.12 -0.32 5.13
CA ALA A 176 -18.66 0.32 6.36
C ALA A 176 -17.87 -0.62 7.31
N ALA A 177 -18.03 -1.94 7.16
CA ALA A 177 -17.25 -2.93 7.90
C ALA A 177 -15.88 -3.21 7.23
N GLY A 178 -15.62 -2.70 6.02
CA GLY A 178 -14.39 -2.88 5.26
C GLY A 178 -14.35 -4.17 4.42
N TYR A 179 -15.49 -4.81 4.15
CA TYR A 179 -15.60 -5.96 3.24
C TYR A 179 -16.00 -5.50 1.85
N ILE A 180 -15.51 -6.21 0.84
CA ILE A 180 -15.76 -5.88 -0.56
C ILE A 180 -17.20 -6.17 -0.94
N LEU A 181 -17.84 -5.20 -1.56
CA LEU A 181 -19.18 -5.33 -2.14
C LEU A 181 -19.09 -5.93 -3.56
N PRO A 182 -20.08 -6.73 -3.99
CA PRO A 182 -20.03 -7.39 -5.30
C PRO A 182 -20.28 -6.44 -6.48
N ASP A 183 -20.88 -5.29 -6.24
CA ASP A 183 -21.31 -4.37 -7.29
C ASP A 183 -20.12 -3.62 -7.89
N ARG A 184 -19.87 -3.85 -9.19
CA ARG A 184 -18.87 -3.13 -9.97
C ARG A 184 -19.47 -1.81 -10.48
N LYS A 185 -18.70 -0.74 -10.32
CA LYS A 185 -19.04 0.60 -10.83
C LYS A 185 -18.07 0.97 -11.95
N THR A 186 -18.46 1.90 -12.79
CA THR A 186 -17.62 2.41 -13.88
C THR A 186 -17.12 3.82 -13.52
N LEU A 187 -15.82 4.03 -13.69
CA LEU A 187 -15.17 5.33 -13.71
C LEU A 187 -14.80 5.65 -15.17
N THR A 188 -15.13 6.86 -15.63
CA THR A 188 -14.82 7.33 -17.00
C THR A 188 -13.92 8.56 -16.88
N PRO A 189 -12.58 8.38 -16.84
CA PRO A 189 -11.65 9.49 -16.85
C PRO A 189 -11.80 10.30 -18.15
N ARG A 190 -11.67 11.62 -18.06
CA ARG A 190 -11.58 12.47 -19.24
C ARG A 190 -10.11 12.78 -19.51
N ASP A 191 -9.60 12.42 -20.67
CA ASP A 191 -8.17 12.52 -21.03
C ASP A 191 -7.26 11.87 -19.97
N GLY A 192 -7.72 10.73 -19.41
CA GLY A 192 -7.01 10.01 -18.35
C GLY A 192 -7.11 10.66 -16.96
N LEU A 193 -7.92 11.69 -16.76
CA LEU A 193 -8.05 12.41 -15.48
C LEU A 193 -9.47 12.23 -14.89
N ALA A 194 -9.54 11.93 -13.60
CA ALA A 194 -10.78 11.78 -12.85
C ALA A 194 -10.78 12.68 -11.61
N ALA A 195 -11.87 13.41 -11.37
CA ALA A 195 -12.02 14.19 -10.15
C ALA A 195 -12.25 13.26 -8.94
N TRP A 196 -11.57 13.57 -7.83
CA TRP A 196 -11.94 12.98 -6.54
C TRP A 196 -13.19 13.69 -6.03
N GLN A 197 -14.27 12.93 -5.79
CA GLN A 197 -15.54 13.47 -5.31
C GLN A 197 -15.78 13.04 -3.87
N ALA A 198 -16.17 13.99 -3.02
CA ALA A 198 -16.41 13.75 -1.59
C ALA A 198 -17.56 12.75 -1.31
N ASP A 199 -18.49 12.59 -2.27
CA ASP A 199 -19.66 11.71 -2.16
C ASP A 199 -19.37 10.27 -2.61
N ILE A 200 -18.15 9.99 -3.10
CA ILE A 200 -17.77 8.63 -3.46
C ILE A 200 -17.47 7.87 -2.19
N PRO A 201 -18.02 6.65 -2.03
CA PRO A 201 -17.65 5.83 -0.89
C PRO A 201 -16.14 5.66 -0.92
N ASP A 202 -15.55 6.01 0.13
CA ASP A 202 -14.21 6.02 0.67
C ASP A 202 -13.08 5.43 -0.18
N THR A 203 -13.32 4.40 -1.01
CA THR A 203 -12.27 3.65 -1.72
C THR A 203 -12.72 3.22 -3.10
N TRP A 204 -11.90 3.50 -4.12
CA TRP A 204 -11.97 2.84 -5.42
C TRP A 204 -10.98 1.67 -5.43
N ILE A 205 -11.44 0.47 -5.72
CA ILE A 205 -10.60 -0.71 -5.80
C ILE A 205 -10.66 -1.25 -7.22
N PHE A 206 -9.57 -1.11 -7.96
CA PHE A 206 -9.38 -1.60 -9.31
C PHE A 206 -8.68 -2.95 -9.25
N GLU A 207 -9.19 -3.95 -9.97
CA GLU A 207 -8.66 -5.29 -10.03
C GLU A 207 -8.12 -5.63 -11.43
N ASP A 208 -7.56 -6.82 -11.57
CA ASP A 208 -7.22 -7.44 -12.84
C ASP A 208 -6.24 -6.61 -13.70
N HIS A 209 -5.22 -6.01 -13.06
CA HIS A 209 -4.18 -5.19 -13.71
C HIS A 209 -4.72 -4.02 -14.56
N GLN A 210 -5.92 -3.52 -14.25
CA GLN A 210 -6.49 -2.39 -14.98
C GLN A 210 -5.62 -1.12 -14.87
N VAL A 211 -4.96 -0.92 -13.73
CA VAL A 211 -4.15 0.26 -13.45
C VAL A 211 -2.71 -0.15 -13.17
N GLN A 212 -1.80 0.27 -14.04
CA GLN A 212 -0.36 0.01 -13.94
C GLN A 212 0.43 1.28 -13.60
N THR A 213 -0.16 2.43 -13.92
CA THR A 213 0.34 3.76 -13.57
C THR A 213 -0.83 4.60 -13.10
N VAL A 214 -0.65 5.29 -11.99
CA VAL A 214 -1.63 6.20 -11.41
C VAL A 214 -0.92 7.42 -10.85
N GLY A 215 -1.59 8.55 -10.78
CA GLY A 215 -0.99 9.75 -10.22
C GLY A 215 -1.99 10.68 -9.57
N ILE A 216 -1.47 11.71 -8.92
CA ILE A 216 -2.20 12.90 -8.50
C ILE A 216 -1.74 14.03 -9.40
N ALA A 217 -2.68 14.70 -10.04
CA ALA A 217 -2.46 15.86 -10.87
C ALA A 217 -3.05 17.13 -10.22
N ARG A 218 -2.45 18.26 -10.52
CA ARG A 218 -2.97 19.60 -10.15
C ARG A 218 -4.29 19.88 -10.88
N PRO A 219 -5.04 20.90 -10.49
CA PRO A 219 -6.29 21.27 -11.18
C PRO A 219 -6.15 21.56 -12.67
N ASP A 220 -4.98 21.99 -13.11
CA ASP A 220 -4.65 22.24 -14.53
C ASP A 220 -4.22 20.98 -15.31
N GLY A 221 -4.19 19.82 -14.62
CA GLY A 221 -3.76 18.54 -15.19
C GLY A 221 -2.25 18.26 -15.12
N ALA A 222 -1.43 19.22 -14.65
CA ALA A 222 0.00 19.00 -14.48
C ALA A 222 0.27 17.91 -13.43
N PRO A 223 1.18 16.95 -13.70
CA PRO A 223 1.48 15.89 -12.74
C PRO A 223 2.10 16.47 -11.46
N PHE A 224 1.73 15.87 -10.33
CA PHE A 224 2.28 16.19 -9.02
C PHE A 224 2.98 14.98 -8.42
N VAL A 225 2.35 13.83 -8.46
CA VAL A 225 2.93 12.52 -8.08
C VAL A 225 2.51 11.49 -9.12
N THR A 226 3.41 10.58 -9.49
CA THR A 226 3.11 9.43 -10.34
C THR A 226 3.63 8.16 -9.68
N MET A 227 2.80 7.15 -9.58
CA MET A 227 3.15 5.82 -9.10
C MET A 227 3.14 4.82 -10.26
N HIS A 228 4.20 4.05 -10.40
CA HIS A 228 4.35 2.93 -11.33
C HIS A 228 4.24 1.62 -10.56
N CYS A 229 3.23 0.81 -10.87
CA CYS A 229 2.86 -0.38 -10.11
C CYS A 229 2.44 -1.57 -11.01
N GLU A 230 3.16 -1.78 -12.11
CA GLU A 230 2.86 -2.78 -13.14
C GLU A 230 2.77 -4.22 -12.59
N ALA A 231 3.55 -4.51 -11.55
CA ALA A 231 3.59 -5.83 -10.92
C ALA A 231 2.34 -6.14 -10.07
N PHE A 232 1.47 -5.15 -9.85
CA PHE A 232 0.34 -5.28 -8.93
C PHE A 232 -0.97 -5.55 -9.67
N PRO A 233 -1.70 -6.64 -9.33
CA PRO A 233 -3.00 -6.93 -9.94
C PRO A 233 -4.08 -5.95 -9.52
N MET A 234 -3.86 -5.23 -8.44
CA MET A 234 -4.85 -4.31 -7.87
C MET A 234 -4.23 -2.96 -7.51
N LEU A 235 -5.06 -1.93 -7.63
CA LEU A 235 -4.80 -0.60 -7.10
C LEU A 235 -6.02 -0.12 -6.32
N ALA A 236 -5.82 0.46 -5.14
CA ALA A 236 -6.86 1.22 -4.47
C ALA A 236 -6.51 2.71 -4.41
N VAL A 237 -7.55 3.55 -4.47
CA VAL A 237 -7.47 4.98 -4.19
C VAL A 237 -8.39 5.27 -3.03
N TRP A 238 -7.83 5.83 -1.97
CA TRP A 238 -8.56 6.15 -0.74
C TRP A 238 -8.22 7.55 -0.24
N ALA A 239 -9.16 8.21 0.41
CA ALA A 239 -8.89 9.44 1.14
C ALA A 239 -9.68 9.49 2.44
N ASN A 240 -9.04 9.91 3.52
CA ASN A 240 -9.74 10.24 4.76
C ASN A 240 -10.56 11.54 4.53
N PRO A 241 -11.85 11.58 4.88
CA PRO A 241 -12.67 12.79 4.74
C PRO A 241 -12.08 14.03 5.42
N GLN A 242 -11.39 13.84 6.55
CA GLN A 242 -10.83 14.93 7.37
C GLN A 242 -9.38 15.28 7.01
N GLY A 243 -8.70 14.45 6.20
CA GLY A 243 -7.29 14.63 5.87
C GLY A 243 -7.06 15.33 4.54
N PRO A 244 -6.05 16.20 4.41
CA PRO A 244 -5.67 16.84 3.15
C PRO A 244 -4.72 15.94 2.33
N PHE A 245 -5.04 14.66 2.20
CA PHE A 245 -4.21 13.69 1.49
C PHE A 245 -5.07 12.67 0.73
N ILE A 246 -4.47 12.03 -0.27
CA ILE A 246 -5.03 10.91 -1.02
C ILE A 246 -4.01 9.76 -0.97
N CYS A 247 -4.48 8.54 -0.73
CA CYS A 247 -3.69 7.33 -0.82
C CYS A 247 -3.80 6.70 -2.21
N LEU A 248 -2.66 6.29 -2.77
CA LEU A 248 -2.58 5.46 -3.97
C LEU A 248 -1.93 4.14 -3.54
N GLU A 249 -2.65 3.05 -3.64
CA GLU A 249 -2.33 1.83 -2.90
C GLU A 249 -2.16 0.63 -3.85
N PRO A 250 -0.93 0.24 -4.20
CA PRO A 250 -0.68 -0.95 -5.00
C PRO A 250 -0.81 -2.20 -4.13
N TRP A 251 -1.67 -3.15 -4.56
CA TRP A 251 -1.99 -4.35 -3.77
C TRP A 251 -1.83 -5.65 -4.56
N VAL A 252 -1.38 -6.69 -3.86
CA VAL A 252 -1.50 -8.10 -4.22
C VAL A 252 -2.39 -8.77 -3.17
N GLY A 253 -3.60 -9.16 -3.58
CA GLY A 253 -4.67 -9.55 -2.69
C GLY A 253 -5.45 -8.34 -2.12
N ARG A 254 -6.60 -8.59 -1.53
CA ARG A 254 -7.51 -7.58 -0.96
C ARG A 254 -8.30 -8.07 0.24
N ALA A 255 -9.10 -7.20 0.83
CA ALA A 255 -10.09 -7.57 1.84
C ALA A 255 -11.03 -8.66 1.33
N ASP A 256 -11.59 -9.44 2.25
CA ASP A 256 -12.59 -10.43 1.92
C ASP A 256 -13.87 -9.81 1.36
N ASP A 257 -14.50 -10.55 0.47
CA ASP A 257 -15.87 -10.26 0.05
C ASP A 257 -16.83 -10.38 1.26
N GLU A 258 -17.90 -9.60 1.28
CA GLU A 258 -18.90 -9.64 2.37
C GLU A 258 -19.41 -11.06 2.64
N GLY A 259 -19.57 -11.87 1.59
CA GLY A 259 -20.04 -13.26 1.67
C GLY A 259 -18.92 -14.31 1.74
N PHE A 260 -17.66 -13.94 1.93
CA PHE A 260 -16.57 -14.91 1.91
C PHE A 260 -16.63 -15.92 3.06
N THR A 261 -16.53 -17.21 2.73
CA THR A 261 -16.55 -18.35 3.68
C THR A 261 -15.41 -19.35 3.43
N GLY A 262 -14.54 -19.06 2.47
CA GLY A 262 -13.48 -19.96 2.02
C GLY A 262 -12.27 -20.09 2.96
N THR A 263 -11.27 -20.80 2.51
CA THR A 263 -9.95 -20.90 3.14
C THR A 263 -8.99 -19.85 2.59
N VAL A 264 -7.82 -19.70 3.20
CA VAL A 264 -6.84 -18.64 2.83
C VAL A 264 -6.41 -18.71 1.37
N ASP A 265 -6.27 -19.89 0.81
CA ASP A 265 -5.91 -20.16 -0.58
C ASP A 265 -7.00 -19.78 -1.60
N GLN A 266 -8.23 -19.62 -1.14
CA GLN A 266 -9.39 -19.20 -1.95
C GLN A 266 -9.65 -17.70 -1.94
N LYS A 267 -8.87 -16.94 -1.17
CA LYS A 267 -8.99 -15.47 -1.15
C LYS A 267 -8.49 -14.88 -2.48
N LYS A 268 -9.14 -13.81 -2.93
CA LYS A 268 -8.80 -13.13 -4.20
C LYS A 268 -7.31 -12.72 -4.23
N ASP A 269 -6.60 -13.21 -5.24
CA ASP A 269 -5.16 -12.96 -5.52
C ASP A 269 -4.22 -13.22 -4.33
N MET A 270 -4.61 -14.13 -3.43
CA MET A 270 -3.71 -14.64 -2.39
C MET A 270 -2.52 -15.35 -3.05
N GLN A 271 -1.32 -14.97 -2.65
CA GLN A 271 -0.09 -15.60 -3.14
C GLN A 271 0.21 -16.86 -2.35
N CYS A 272 0.85 -17.81 -3.01
CA CYS A 272 1.31 -19.06 -2.41
C CYS A 272 2.79 -19.27 -2.74
N LEU A 273 3.64 -19.32 -1.71
CA LEU A 273 5.06 -19.65 -1.84
C LEU A 273 5.32 -21.06 -1.33
N SER A 274 5.90 -21.90 -2.17
CA SER A 274 6.42 -23.21 -1.76
C SER A 274 7.53 -23.06 -0.70
N ALA A 275 7.85 -24.14 0.00
CA ALA A 275 8.96 -24.21 0.95
C ALA A 275 10.27 -23.73 0.30
N GLY A 276 10.98 -22.83 0.96
CA GLY A 276 12.24 -22.25 0.51
C GLY A 276 12.14 -21.28 -0.69
N ALA A 277 10.93 -21.03 -1.22
CA ALA A 277 10.73 -20.09 -2.32
C ALA A 277 10.73 -18.62 -1.85
N LYS A 278 11.02 -17.72 -2.79
CA LYS A 278 10.90 -16.26 -2.58
C LYS A 278 10.13 -15.63 -3.73
N GLN A 279 9.51 -14.49 -3.44
CA GLN A 279 8.89 -13.62 -4.43
C GLN A 279 9.38 -12.19 -4.21
N GLU A 280 9.69 -11.52 -5.31
CA GLU A 280 10.08 -10.11 -5.33
C GLU A 280 8.98 -9.32 -6.02
N ILE A 281 8.61 -8.18 -5.45
CA ILE A 281 7.62 -7.26 -6.01
C ILE A 281 8.02 -5.83 -5.65
N ALA A 282 7.82 -4.89 -6.57
CA ALA A 282 8.22 -3.52 -6.39
C ALA A 282 7.30 -2.55 -7.09
N TYR A 283 7.27 -1.32 -6.58
CA TYR A 283 6.68 -0.15 -7.22
C TYR A 283 7.60 1.06 -7.06
N SER A 284 7.35 2.09 -7.84
CA SER A 284 8.07 3.35 -7.68
C SER A 284 7.14 4.55 -7.66
N ILE A 285 7.60 5.61 -7.02
CA ILE A 285 6.89 6.89 -6.89
C ILE A 285 7.81 7.98 -7.46
N GLU A 286 7.30 8.71 -8.45
CA GLU A 286 7.96 9.88 -9.01
C GLU A 286 7.31 11.16 -8.49
N PHE A 287 8.11 12.10 -8.00
CA PHE A 287 7.70 13.41 -7.48
C PHE A 287 8.01 14.51 -8.49
N HIS A 288 6.98 15.23 -8.95
CA HIS A 288 7.12 16.27 -9.97
C HIS A 288 7.17 17.68 -9.40
#